data_5e65e13d4a85643d8ab6be995edfc993
#
_entry.id   5e65e13d4a85643d8ab6be995edfc993
#
_cell.length_a   1.000
_cell.length_b   1.000
_cell.length_c   1.000
_cell.angle_alpha   90.00
_cell.angle_beta   90.00
_cell.angle_gamma   90.00
#
_symmetry.space_group_name_H-M   'P 1'
#
loop_
_entity.id
_entity.type
_entity.pdbx_description
1 polymer ?
#
loop_
_entity_poly.entity_id
_entity_poly.type
_entity_poly.pdbx_seq_one_letter_code
_entity_poly.pdbx_strand_id
1 'polypeptide(L)'
;VILEATARVLVEVGYERASTNRIARVAGVSIGSLYQYFPGKEALVAALVERHVDRVTTLLDQAFDHIEELPPRNAARALVTAVLSAQAIDGDLHRLLIEQIPRVGRLQRITDIESRFAERTRDYLQSHHRESAVHNPDVAGPLIVYALHGILFGLARTNPTQLQDDAVTDEIVALVTRYIGGSASC
;
A
#
# COMPACT_ATOMS: atom_id res chain seq x y z
N VAL A 1 -10.98 11.33 -16.02
CA VAL A 1 -12.46 11.27 -16.12
C VAL A 1 -12.96 9.81 -16.05
N ILE A 2 -12.64 8.91 -17.01
CA ILE A 2 -13.18 7.53 -17.02
C ILE A 2 -12.75 6.75 -15.77
N LEU A 3 -11.48 6.79 -15.38
CA LEU A 3 -10.99 6.08 -14.19
C LEU A 3 -11.56 6.65 -12.87
N GLU A 4 -11.83 7.96 -12.78
CA GLU A 4 -12.52 8.53 -11.61
C GLU A 4 -13.98 8.07 -11.54
N ALA A 5 -14.66 7.99 -12.70
CA ALA A 5 -16.01 7.44 -12.76
C ALA A 5 -16.03 5.95 -12.40
N THR A 6 -15.00 5.20 -12.84
CA THR A 6 -14.82 3.79 -12.45
C THR A 6 -14.67 3.66 -10.94
N ALA A 7 -13.81 4.46 -10.31
CA ALA A 7 -13.64 4.46 -8.86
C ALA A 7 -14.95 4.73 -8.12
N ARG A 8 -15.68 5.79 -8.50
CA ARG A 8 -16.99 6.13 -7.90
C ARG A 8 -18.01 5.00 -8.03
N VAL A 9 -18.12 4.41 -9.22
CA VAL A 9 -19.06 3.30 -9.45
C VAL A 9 -18.68 2.07 -8.63
N LEU A 10 -17.40 1.74 -8.55
CA LEU A 10 -16.92 0.60 -7.74
C LEU A 10 -17.23 0.80 -6.25
N VAL A 11 -16.97 1.97 -5.69
CA VAL A 11 -17.27 2.27 -4.28
C VAL A 11 -18.78 2.20 -4.03
N GLU A 12 -19.59 2.74 -4.95
CA GLU A 12 -21.04 2.80 -4.78
C GLU A 12 -21.75 1.44 -4.87
N VAL A 13 -21.33 0.57 -5.80
CA VAL A 13 -22.07 -0.68 -6.08
C VAL A 13 -21.23 -1.96 -5.99
N GLY A 14 -19.94 -1.86 -5.76
CA GLY A 14 -19.01 -2.99 -5.76
C GLY A 14 -18.67 -3.48 -7.18
N TYR A 15 -17.66 -4.34 -7.26
CA TYR A 15 -17.16 -4.87 -8.53
C TYR A 15 -18.26 -5.63 -9.32
N GLU A 16 -19.02 -6.50 -8.67
CA GLU A 16 -19.96 -7.39 -9.35
C GLU A 16 -21.07 -6.61 -10.07
N ARG A 17 -21.61 -5.55 -9.43
CA ARG A 17 -22.70 -4.73 -9.98
C ARG A 17 -22.23 -3.57 -10.86
N ALA A 18 -20.92 -3.32 -10.91
CA ALA A 18 -20.34 -2.33 -11.82
C ALA A 18 -20.41 -2.81 -13.28
N SER A 19 -20.79 -1.89 -14.18
CA SER A 19 -20.85 -2.16 -15.62
C SER A 19 -20.25 -1.02 -16.42
N THR A 20 -19.70 -1.32 -17.60
CA THR A 20 -19.13 -0.31 -18.52
C THR A 20 -20.18 0.75 -18.92
N ASN A 21 -21.44 0.36 -19.09
CA ASN A 21 -22.54 1.30 -19.37
C ASN A 21 -22.76 2.30 -18.23
N ARG A 22 -22.74 1.83 -16.96
CA ARG A 22 -22.87 2.70 -15.79
C ARG A 22 -21.66 3.64 -15.67
N ILE A 23 -20.47 3.11 -15.89
CA ILE A 23 -19.22 3.88 -15.85
C ILE A 23 -19.23 4.96 -16.94
N ALA A 24 -19.58 4.63 -18.18
CA ALA A 24 -19.67 5.59 -19.29
C ALA A 24 -20.65 6.72 -18.96
N ARG A 25 -21.83 6.39 -18.42
CA ARG A 25 -22.84 7.38 -17.98
C ARG A 25 -22.28 8.31 -16.89
N VAL A 26 -21.63 7.77 -15.86
CA VAL A 26 -21.05 8.56 -14.76
C VAL A 26 -19.87 9.42 -15.24
N ALA A 27 -19.12 8.92 -16.22
CA ALA A 27 -18.01 9.64 -16.85
C ALA A 27 -18.47 10.74 -17.82
N GLY A 28 -19.74 10.74 -18.23
CA GLY A 28 -20.26 11.67 -19.25
C GLY A 28 -19.73 11.38 -20.65
N VAL A 29 -19.38 10.12 -20.97
CA VAL A 29 -18.86 9.71 -22.27
C VAL A 29 -19.77 8.69 -22.96
N SER A 30 -19.70 8.58 -24.29
CA SER A 30 -20.39 7.51 -24.98
C SER A 30 -19.77 6.16 -24.68
N ILE A 31 -20.58 5.09 -24.70
CA ILE A 31 -20.07 3.73 -24.51
C ILE A 31 -19.05 3.35 -25.58
N GLY A 32 -19.22 3.83 -26.82
CA GLY A 32 -18.26 3.65 -27.90
C GLY A 32 -16.92 4.30 -27.59
N SER A 33 -16.93 5.52 -27.04
CA SER A 33 -15.71 6.20 -26.61
C SER A 33 -15.01 5.45 -25.47
N LEU A 34 -15.75 4.89 -24.53
CA LEU A 34 -15.15 4.08 -23.46
C LEU A 34 -14.44 2.84 -24.02
N TYR A 35 -15.08 2.12 -24.96
CA TYR A 35 -14.50 0.92 -25.56
C TYR A 35 -13.28 1.18 -26.45
N GLN A 36 -13.08 2.40 -26.93
CA GLN A 36 -11.85 2.78 -27.64
C GLN A 36 -10.60 2.73 -26.74
N TYR A 37 -10.76 2.99 -25.44
CA TYR A 37 -9.66 3.01 -24.49
C TYR A 37 -9.59 1.75 -23.62
N PHE A 38 -10.73 1.15 -23.29
CA PHE A 38 -10.83 0.02 -22.38
C PHE A 38 -11.78 -1.04 -22.96
N PRO A 39 -11.27 -2.22 -23.30
CA PRO A 39 -12.07 -3.28 -23.94
C PRO A 39 -13.12 -3.90 -23.04
N GLY A 40 -13.09 -3.62 -21.72
CA GLY A 40 -14.07 -4.16 -20.79
C GLY A 40 -13.87 -3.66 -19.35
N LYS A 41 -14.69 -4.17 -18.44
CA LYS A 41 -14.66 -3.84 -17.01
C LYS A 41 -13.32 -4.22 -16.37
N GLU A 42 -12.79 -5.38 -16.72
CA GLU A 42 -11.52 -5.89 -16.21
C GLU A 42 -10.35 -4.93 -16.57
N ALA A 43 -10.33 -4.41 -17.79
CA ALA A 43 -9.30 -3.46 -18.23
C ALA A 43 -9.40 -2.12 -17.49
N LEU A 44 -10.63 -1.63 -17.23
CA LEU A 44 -10.86 -0.44 -16.42
C LEU A 44 -10.36 -0.63 -14.98
N VAL A 45 -10.66 -1.77 -14.37
CA VAL A 45 -10.24 -2.08 -13.01
C VAL A 45 -8.73 -2.30 -12.96
N ALA A 46 -8.14 -2.98 -13.94
CA ALA A 46 -6.69 -3.14 -14.04
C ALA A 46 -5.97 -1.79 -14.11
N ALA A 47 -6.44 -0.88 -14.95
CA ALA A 47 -5.86 0.46 -15.05
C ALA A 47 -6.05 1.29 -13.76
N LEU A 48 -7.17 1.08 -13.05
CA LEU A 48 -7.41 1.74 -11.78
C LEU A 48 -6.51 1.18 -10.67
N VAL A 49 -6.29 -0.14 -10.64
CA VAL A 49 -5.33 -0.80 -9.74
C VAL A 49 -3.92 -0.27 -9.99
N GLU A 50 -3.46 -0.23 -11.25
CA GLU A 50 -2.13 0.30 -11.60
C GLU A 50 -1.95 1.75 -11.09
N ARG A 51 -2.91 2.63 -11.39
CA ARG A 51 -2.87 4.02 -10.93
C ARG A 51 -2.81 4.14 -9.41
N HIS A 52 -3.58 3.29 -8.69
CA HIS A 52 -3.59 3.29 -7.23
C HIS A 52 -2.25 2.79 -6.67
N VAL A 53 -1.74 1.70 -7.22
CA VAL A 53 -0.45 1.11 -6.82
C VAL A 53 0.70 2.10 -7.07
N ASP A 54 0.72 2.76 -8.23
CA ASP A 54 1.74 3.77 -8.53
C ASP A 54 1.71 4.95 -7.54
N ARG A 55 0.50 5.39 -7.15
CA ARG A 55 0.34 6.45 -6.15
C ARG A 55 0.88 6.04 -4.78
N VAL A 56 0.51 4.84 -4.30
CA VAL A 56 1.03 4.29 -3.04
C VAL A 56 2.54 4.15 -3.08
N THR A 57 3.06 3.60 -4.17
CA THR A 57 4.50 3.42 -4.37
C THR A 57 5.26 4.75 -4.32
N THR A 58 4.75 5.79 -4.99
CA THR A 58 5.34 7.13 -4.97
C THR A 58 5.41 7.72 -3.56
N LEU A 59 4.35 7.57 -2.77
CA LEU A 59 4.33 8.05 -1.39
C LEU A 59 5.34 7.31 -0.50
N LEU A 60 5.46 5.99 -0.69
CA LEU A 60 6.43 5.20 0.06
C LEU A 60 7.88 5.52 -0.36
N ASP A 61 8.13 5.74 -1.65
CA ASP A 61 9.46 6.19 -2.12
C ASP A 61 9.87 7.50 -1.46
N GLN A 62 8.98 8.49 -1.45
CA GLN A 62 9.22 9.78 -0.79
C GLN A 62 9.49 9.61 0.71
N ALA A 63 8.78 8.70 1.37
CA ALA A 63 9.02 8.40 2.78
C ALA A 63 10.40 7.77 2.99
N PHE A 64 10.80 6.83 2.13
CA PHE A 64 12.14 6.22 2.20
C PHE A 64 13.26 7.23 1.95
N ASP A 65 13.09 8.16 1.01
CA ASP A 65 14.07 9.22 0.76
C ASP A 65 14.22 10.15 1.97
N HIS A 66 13.13 10.39 2.70
CA HIS A 66 13.12 11.23 3.89
C HIS A 66 13.81 10.59 5.11
N ILE A 67 13.77 9.25 5.23
CA ILE A 67 14.30 8.55 6.41
C ILE A 67 15.78 8.23 6.35
N GLU A 68 16.45 8.44 5.22
CA GLU A 68 17.80 7.96 4.94
C GLU A 68 18.82 8.39 6.03
N GLU A 69 18.65 9.57 6.62
CA GLU A 69 19.50 10.10 7.67
C GLU A 69 18.87 10.02 9.08
N LEU A 70 17.66 9.46 9.21
CA LEU A 70 16.97 9.39 10.50
C LEU A 70 17.47 8.21 11.34
N PRO A 71 17.58 8.35 12.67
CA PRO A 71 17.80 7.21 13.55
C PRO A 71 16.72 6.13 13.41
N PRO A 72 17.01 4.83 13.63
CA PRO A 72 16.11 3.72 13.37
C PRO A 72 14.69 3.86 13.94
N ARG A 73 14.57 4.40 15.15
CA ARG A 73 13.25 4.61 15.78
C ARG A 73 12.40 5.65 15.04
N ASN A 74 13.03 6.74 14.61
CA ASN A 74 12.35 7.82 13.90
C ASN A 74 12.01 7.39 12.47
N ALA A 75 12.91 6.67 11.81
CA ALA A 75 12.69 6.06 10.51
C ALA A 75 11.51 5.09 10.54
N ALA A 76 11.46 4.18 11.53
CA ALA A 76 10.34 3.24 11.71
C ALA A 76 9.00 3.99 11.85
N ARG A 77 8.93 5.02 12.70
CA ARG A 77 7.71 5.82 12.86
C ARG A 77 7.31 6.50 11.55
N ALA A 78 8.25 7.15 10.88
CA ALA A 78 7.98 7.85 9.62
C ALA A 78 7.45 6.89 8.55
N LEU A 79 8.05 5.72 8.36
CA LEU A 79 7.61 4.71 7.41
C LEU A 79 6.24 4.13 7.77
N VAL A 80 6.02 3.72 9.02
CA VAL A 80 4.72 3.19 9.46
C VAL A 80 3.62 4.23 9.23
N THR A 81 3.86 5.49 9.59
CA THR A 81 2.90 6.58 9.36
C THR A 81 2.64 6.80 7.86
N ALA A 82 3.68 6.76 7.01
CA ALA A 82 3.52 6.90 5.57
C ALA A 82 2.69 5.76 4.96
N VAL A 83 2.94 4.51 5.38
CA VAL A 83 2.18 3.34 4.90
C VAL A 83 0.72 3.41 5.32
N LEU A 84 0.43 3.76 6.57
CA LEU A 84 -0.94 3.95 7.08
C LEU A 84 -1.64 5.09 6.35
N SER A 85 -0.97 6.23 6.15
CA SER A 85 -1.51 7.36 5.39
C SER A 85 -1.82 7.00 3.94
N ALA A 86 -0.95 6.21 3.29
CA ALA A 86 -1.18 5.74 1.92
C ALA A 86 -2.44 4.86 1.81
N GLN A 87 -2.75 4.05 2.83
CA GLN A 87 -3.97 3.23 2.87
C GLN A 87 -5.22 4.05 3.21
N ALA A 88 -5.08 5.12 4.00
CA ALA A 88 -6.19 6.01 4.33
C ALA A 88 -6.68 6.85 3.14
N ILE A 89 -5.86 7.00 2.09
CA ILE A 89 -6.25 7.68 0.86
C ILE A 89 -7.28 6.83 0.11
N ASP A 90 -8.54 7.27 0.12
CA ASP A 90 -9.66 6.53 -0.48
C ASP A 90 -9.79 5.10 0.09
N GLY A 91 -9.84 4.93 1.40
CA GLY A 91 -9.80 3.63 2.09
C GLY A 91 -10.81 2.60 1.57
N ASP A 92 -12.03 3.01 1.19
CA ASP A 92 -13.01 2.12 0.58
C ASP A 92 -12.57 1.67 -0.81
N LEU A 93 -12.02 2.57 -1.61
CA LEU A 93 -11.46 2.24 -2.92
C LEU A 93 -10.23 1.35 -2.79
N HIS A 94 -9.31 1.67 -1.87
CA HIS A 94 -8.12 0.86 -1.60
C HIS A 94 -8.50 -0.59 -1.32
N ARG A 95 -9.41 -0.84 -0.37
CA ARG A 95 -9.89 -2.17 -0.02
C ARG A 95 -10.47 -2.92 -1.22
N LEU A 96 -11.36 -2.25 -1.98
CA LEU A 96 -11.95 -2.84 -3.18
C LEU A 96 -10.90 -3.22 -4.24
N LEU A 97 -9.91 -2.37 -4.46
CA LEU A 97 -8.86 -2.62 -5.46
C LEU A 97 -7.93 -3.77 -5.05
N ILE A 98 -7.52 -3.84 -3.78
CA ILE A 98 -6.70 -4.94 -3.26
C ILE A 98 -7.38 -6.29 -3.49
N GLU A 99 -8.69 -6.39 -3.25
CA GLU A 99 -9.46 -7.61 -3.52
C GLU A 99 -9.51 -7.99 -5.02
N GLN A 100 -9.34 -7.03 -5.92
CA GLN A 100 -9.38 -7.28 -7.37
C GLN A 100 -8.01 -7.62 -7.98
N ILE A 101 -6.90 -7.36 -7.27
CA ILE A 101 -5.53 -7.61 -7.78
C ILE A 101 -5.37 -9.02 -8.37
N PRO A 102 -5.78 -10.10 -7.69
CA PRO A 102 -5.67 -11.45 -8.27
C PRO A 102 -6.50 -11.63 -9.55
N ARG A 103 -7.69 -11.03 -9.62
CA ARG A 103 -8.60 -11.14 -10.77
C ARG A 103 -8.07 -10.44 -12.02
N VAL A 104 -7.39 -9.33 -11.84
CA VAL A 104 -6.84 -8.54 -12.96
C VAL A 104 -5.39 -8.88 -13.29
N GLY A 105 -4.84 -9.94 -12.69
CA GLY A 105 -3.51 -10.46 -13.01
C GLY A 105 -2.35 -9.53 -12.59
N ARG A 106 -2.49 -8.82 -11.48
CA ARG A 106 -1.50 -7.84 -11.00
C ARG A 106 -0.71 -8.29 -9.76
N LEU A 107 -0.76 -9.58 -9.40
CA LEU A 107 -0.01 -10.12 -8.25
C LEU A 107 1.50 -9.88 -8.37
N GLN A 108 2.08 -10.08 -9.56
CA GLN A 108 3.51 -9.87 -9.79
C GLN A 108 3.92 -8.42 -9.49
N ARG A 109 3.08 -7.44 -9.85
CA ARG A 109 3.32 -6.01 -9.55
C ARG A 109 3.47 -5.74 -8.05
N ILE A 110 2.65 -6.39 -7.22
CA ILE A 110 2.73 -6.26 -5.76
C ILE A 110 4.02 -6.90 -5.24
N THR A 111 4.35 -8.11 -5.70
CA THR A 111 5.59 -8.79 -5.32
C THR A 111 6.84 -7.97 -5.69
N ASP A 112 6.86 -7.34 -6.86
CA ASP A 112 7.98 -6.49 -7.30
C ASP A 112 8.14 -5.27 -6.38
N ILE A 113 7.02 -4.66 -5.96
CA ILE A 113 7.01 -3.52 -5.04
C ILE A 113 7.50 -3.94 -3.65
N GLU A 114 7.00 -5.05 -3.13
CA GLU A 114 7.43 -5.59 -1.84
C GLU A 114 8.93 -5.89 -1.84
N SER A 115 9.44 -6.52 -2.90
CA SER A 115 10.86 -6.83 -3.06
C SER A 115 11.70 -5.55 -3.06
N ARG A 116 11.28 -4.53 -3.79
CA ARG A 116 11.97 -3.24 -3.84
C ARG A 116 12.01 -2.55 -2.46
N PHE A 117 10.92 -2.54 -1.72
CA PHE A 117 10.91 -1.95 -0.37
C PHE A 117 11.67 -2.81 0.64
N ALA A 118 11.69 -4.13 0.46
CA ALA A 118 12.54 -5.03 1.25
C ALA A 118 14.04 -4.72 1.05
N GLU A 119 14.46 -4.47 -0.20
CA GLU A 119 15.82 -4.04 -0.52
C GLU A 119 16.15 -2.68 0.10
N ARG A 120 15.30 -1.68 -0.03
CA ARG A 120 15.49 -0.36 0.59
C ARG A 120 15.57 -0.45 2.12
N THR A 121 14.73 -1.29 2.74
CA THR A 121 14.76 -1.53 4.20
C THR A 121 16.06 -2.20 4.61
N ARG A 122 16.52 -3.21 3.86
CA ARG A 122 17.83 -3.85 4.06
C ARG A 122 18.96 -2.84 4.00
N ASP A 123 19.02 -2.02 2.94
CA ASP A 123 20.08 -1.05 2.72
C ASP A 123 20.12 -0.01 3.84
N TYR A 124 18.95 0.46 4.28
CA TYR A 124 18.82 1.31 5.45
C TYR A 124 19.40 0.65 6.73
N LEU A 125 19.04 -0.62 7.00
CA LEU A 125 19.54 -1.34 8.17
C LEU A 125 21.04 -1.60 8.10
N GLN A 126 21.61 -1.80 6.90
CA GLN A 126 23.05 -1.93 6.69
C GLN A 126 23.79 -0.62 6.99
N SER A 127 23.28 0.51 6.51
CA SER A 127 23.88 1.82 6.74
C SER A 127 23.83 2.23 8.23
N HIS A 128 22.80 1.79 8.97
CA HIS A 128 22.61 2.06 10.40
C HIS A 128 22.94 0.86 11.31
N HIS A 129 23.85 -0.02 10.88
CA HIS A 129 24.16 -1.26 11.59
C HIS A 129 24.69 -1.05 13.02
N ARG A 130 25.30 0.12 13.33
CA ARG A 130 25.79 0.47 14.66
C ARG A 130 24.69 0.87 15.63
N GLU A 131 23.56 1.33 15.11
CA GLU A 131 22.39 1.80 15.86
C GLU A 131 21.27 0.75 15.89
N SER A 132 21.43 -0.33 15.14
CA SER A 132 20.47 -1.42 15.02
C SER A 132 21.00 -2.70 15.68
N ALA A 133 20.11 -3.42 16.38
CA ALA A 133 20.40 -4.75 16.92
C ALA A 133 20.16 -5.88 15.90
N VAL A 134 19.86 -5.54 14.66
CA VAL A 134 19.64 -6.50 13.59
C VAL A 134 20.94 -7.18 13.22
N HIS A 135 21.02 -8.51 13.35
CA HIS A 135 22.21 -9.30 13.02
C HIS A 135 22.33 -9.60 11.53
N ASN A 136 21.21 -9.70 10.82
CA ASN A 136 21.19 -10.04 9.40
C ASN A 136 20.18 -9.15 8.64
N PRO A 137 20.62 -8.02 8.08
CA PRO A 137 19.77 -7.11 7.31
C PRO A 137 19.12 -7.74 6.08
N ASP A 138 19.78 -8.72 5.43
CA ASP A 138 19.23 -9.40 4.25
C ASP A 138 17.94 -10.21 4.58
N VAL A 139 17.84 -10.67 5.83
CA VAL A 139 16.65 -11.36 6.32
C VAL A 139 15.66 -10.37 6.95
N ALA A 140 16.16 -9.40 7.71
CA ALA A 140 15.33 -8.45 8.44
C ALA A 140 14.53 -7.52 7.52
N GLY A 141 15.13 -7.03 6.42
CA GLY A 141 14.46 -6.17 5.45
C GLY A 141 13.16 -6.78 4.92
N PRO A 142 13.21 -7.96 4.28
CA PRO A 142 12.00 -8.68 3.85
C PRO A 142 11.00 -8.96 4.98
N LEU A 143 11.49 -9.41 6.15
CA LEU A 143 10.61 -9.72 7.29
C LEU A 143 9.82 -8.50 7.77
N ILE A 144 10.45 -7.33 7.87
CA ILE A 144 9.76 -6.09 8.26
C ILE A 144 8.67 -5.74 7.24
N VAL A 145 9.00 -5.76 5.95
CA VAL A 145 8.05 -5.38 4.89
C VAL A 145 6.86 -6.35 4.85
N TYR A 146 7.11 -7.66 4.88
CA TYR A 146 6.05 -8.66 4.87
C TYR A 146 5.20 -8.64 6.14
N ALA A 147 5.81 -8.41 7.31
CA ALA A 147 5.07 -8.27 8.56
C ALA A 147 4.14 -7.04 8.53
N LEU A 148 4.64 -5.89 8.09
CA LEU A 148 3.85 -4.67 7.95
C LEU A 148 2.71 -4.87 6.94
N HIS A 149 3.01 -5.42 5.76
CA HIS A 149 1.98 -5.72 4.76
C HIS A 149 0.90 -6.65 5.33
N GLY A 150 1.30 -7.75 5.98
CA GLY A 150 0.36 -8.71 6.58
C GLY A 150 -0.52 -8.09 7.67
N ILE A 151 0.05 -7.28 8.56
CA ILE A 151 -0.69 -6.56 9.60
C ILE A 151 -1.73 -5.61 8.98
N LEU A 152 -1.29 -4.79 8.04
CA LEU A 152 -2.14 -3.77 7.43
C LEU A 152 -3.24 -4.39 6.56
N PHE A 153 -2.91 -5.43 5.79
CA PHE A 153 -3.88 -6.20 5.03
C PHE A 153 -4.92 -6.88 5.93
N GLY A 154 -4.47 -7.45 7.06
CA GLY A 154 -5.34 -8.04 8.07
C GLY A 154 -6.31 -7.02 8.66
N LEU A 155 -5.81 -5.87 9.11
CA LEU A 155 -6.62 -4.78 9.67
C LEU A 155 -7.60 -4.22 8.64
N ALA A 156 -7.17 -3.97 7.42
CA ALA A 156 -8.04 -3.46 6.35
C ALA A 156 -9.26 -4.37 6.09
N ARG A 157 -9.11 -5.67 6.27
CA ARG A 157 -10.18 -6.66 6.07
C ARG A 157 -11.09 -6.85 7.28
N THR A 158 -10.52 -6.82 8.50
CA THR A 158 -11.25 -7.17 9.73
C THR A 158 -11.78 -5.97 10.47
N ASN A 159 -11.02 -4.87 10.50
CA ASN A 159 -11.39 -3.65 11.20
C ASN A 159 -10.71 -2.42 10.59
N PRO A 160 -11.18 -1.93 9.42
CA PRO A 160 -10.54 -0.84 8.68
C PRO A 160 -10.47 0.48 9.45
N THR A 161 -11.35 0.71 10.44
CA THR A 161 -11.33 1.92 11.27
C THR A 161 -10.09 1.98 12.16
N GLN A 162 -9.50 0.84 12.54
CA GLN A 162 -8.26 0.78 13.31
C GLN A 162 -7.03 1.30 12.55
N LEU A 163 -7.07 1.37 11.22
CA LEU A 163 -5.98 1.96 10.44
C LEU A 163 -5.81 3.47 10.65
N GLN A 164 -6.80 4.13 11.25
CA GLN A 164 -6.79 5.56 11.59
C GLN A 164 -6.59 5.79 13.10
N ASP A 165 -6.36 4.72 13.87
CA ASP A 165 -6.18 4.80 15.33
C ASP A 165 -4.69 5.01 15.66
N ASP A 166 -4.40 6.10 16.36
CA ASP A 166 -3.05 6.42 16.81
C ASP A 166 -2.46 5.31 17.72
N ALA A 167 -3.29 4.65 18.53
CA ALA A 167 -2.85 3.54 19.36
C ALA A 167 -2.36 2.35 18.52
N VAL A 168 -3.01 2.04 17.43
CA VAL A 168 -2.55 1.00 16.49
C VAL A 168 -1.25 1.41 15.80
N THR A 169 -1.14 2.67 15.40
CA THR A 169 0.10 3.22 14.85
C THR A 169 1.25 3.07 15.85
N ASP A 170 1.04 3.44 17.11
CA ASP A 170 2.05 3.35 18.17
C ASP A 170 2.47 1.91 18.44
N GLU A 171 1.56 0.94 18.46
CA GLU A 171 1.89 -0.48 18.64
C GLU A 171 2.67 -1.06 17.45
N ILE A 172 2.32 -0.70 16.22
CA ILE A 172 3.08 -1.12 15.03
C ILE A 172 4.49 -0.52 15.06
N VAL A 173 4.62 0.76 15.41
CA VAL A 173 5.93 1.42 15.59
C VAL A 173 6.72 0.75 16.69
N ALA A 174 6.10 0.43 17.84
CA ALA A 174 6.75 -0.26 18.94
C ALA A 174 7.24 -1.66 18.55
N LEU A 175 6.45 -2.40 17.76
CA LEU A 175 6.83 -3.72 17.24
C LEU A 175 8.08 -3.63 16.36
N VAL A 176 8.09 -2.72 15.39
CA VAL A 176 9.24 -2.53 14.49
C VAL A 176 10.46 -2.04 15.27
N THR A 177 10.29 -1.03 16.13
CA THR A 177 11.42 -0.44 16.88
C THR A 177 12.03 -1.39 17.88
N ARG A 178 11.25 -2.27 18.53
CA ARG A 178 11.80 -3.32 19.39
C ARG A 178 12.59 -4.36 18.62
N TYR A 179 12.13 -4.70 17.43
CA TYR A 179 12.85 -5.65 16.57
C TYR A 179 14.19 -5.07 16.08
N ILE A 180 14.21 -3.82 15.63
CA ILE A 180 15.42 -3.18 15.09
C ILE A 180 16.35 -2.59 16.17
N GLY A 181 15.81 -2.23 17.34
CA GLY A 181 16.56 -1.52 18.39
C GLY A 181 17.14 -2.43 19.48
N GLY A 182 16.85 -3.75 19.48
CA GLY A 182 17.16 -4.61 20.62
C GLY A 182 16.35 -4.22 21.86
N SER A 183 16.31 -5.06 22.88
CA SER A 183 15.74 -4.71 24.18
C SER A 183 16.43 -3.46 24.69
N ALA A 184 15.64 -2.41 25.00
CA ALA A 184 16.13 -1.35 25.85
C ALA A 184 16.70 -2.04 27.11
N SER A 185 18.01 -1.98 27.29
CA SER A 185 18.62 -2.41 28.56
C SER A 185 17.94 -1.61 29.66
N CYS A 186 17.25 -2.32 30.56
CA CYS A 186 16.77 -1.78 31.82
C CYS A 186 17.95 -1.23 32.61
#